data_99cf2c3339a79116876d0744877c3bdb
#
_entry.id   99cf2c3339a79116876d0744877c3bdb
#
_cell.length_a   1.000
_cell.length_b   1.000
_cell.length_c   1.000
_cell.angle_alpha   90.00
_cell.angle_beta   90.00
_cell.angle_gamma   90.00
#
_symmetry.space_group_name_H-M   'P 1'
#
loop_
_entity.id
_entity.type
_entity.pdbx_description
1 polymer ?
#
loop_
_entity_poly.entity_id
_entity_poly.type
_entity_poly.pdbx_seq_one_letter_code
_entity_poly.pdbx_strand_id
1 'polypeptide(L)'
;GLNCKKPTVQPRATEHIQQILDIVKDLIESGHAYVAKNGDVYFRVKSDPEYGKLSHLKLDDLESGNRELRSRMEDDLKEDPADFAVWKAAKPGEPAWESPYGMGRPGWHIECSAMSRTHLGKTIDLHCGGQDLIFPHHENEIAQSECANGCEFARYWMHNGFINVDNQKMSKSLHNFFTVRDVANLY
;
A
#
# COMPACT_ATOMS: atom_id res chain seq x y z
N GLY A 1 24.21 15.86 -7.90
CA GLY A 1 23.14 15.32 -7.09
C GLY A 1 23.42 15.45 -5.59
N LEU A 2 22.50 14.93 -4.77
CA LEU A 2 22.56 15.00 -3.30
C LEU A 2 23.57 14.04 -2.66
N ASN A 3 24.49 13.45 -3.42
CA ASN A 3 25.46 12.45 -2.96
C ASN A 3 24.83 11.24 -2.23
N CYS A 4 23.55 10.93 -2.52
CA CYS A 4 22.91 9.73 -1.98
C CYS A 4 23.62 8.48 -2.51
N LYS A 5 23.97 7.57 -1.61
CA LYS A 5 24.47 6.25 -1.99
C LYS A 5 23.33 5.44 -2.61
N LYS A 6 23.67 4.52 -3.52
CA LYS A 6 22.70 3.55 -4.01
C LYS A 6 22.25 2.64 -2.87
N PRO A 7 20.98 2.25 -2.81
CA PRO A 7 20.53 1.24 -1.86
C PRO A 7 21.19 -0.12 -2.16
N THR A 8 21.28 -0.98 -1.16
CA THR A 8 21.83 -2.34 -1.31
C THR A 8 20.99 -3.16 -2.29
N VAL A 9 19.67 -3.03 -2.18
CA VAL A 9 18.69 -3.67 -3.08
C VAL A 9 17.73 -2.60 -3.57
N GLN A 10 17.39 -2.65 -4.86
CA GLN A 10 16.37 -1.81 -5.49
C GLN A 10 15.39 -2.72 -6.21
N PRO A 11 14.43 -3.33 -5.49
CA PRO A 11 13.54 -4.34 -6.03
C PRO A 11 12.51 -3.72 -6.97
N ARG A 12 12.01 -4.54 -7.90
CA ARG A 12 10.91 -4.19 -8.81
C ARG A 12 9.73 -5.11 -8.54
N ALA A 13 8.53 -4.56 -8.42
CA ALA A 13 7.31 -5.33 -8.20
C ALA A 13 7.09 -6.39 -9.30
N THR A 14 7.42 -6.05 -10.55
CA THR A 14 7.31 -6.96 -11.71
C THR A 14 8.22 -8.19 -11.64
N GLU A 15 9.24 -8.16 -10.80
CA GLU A 15 10.16 -9.27 -10.56
C GLU A 15 9.76 -10.10 -9.31
N HIS A 16 8.67 -9.71 -8.63
CA HIS A 16 8.22 -10.30 -7.36
C HIS A 16 6.77 -10.79 -7.41
N ILE A 17 6.23 -11.05 -8.60
CA ILE A 17 4.81 -11.46 -8.75
C ILE A 17 4.50 -12.74 -7.98
N GLN A 18 5.40 -13.74 -7.99
CA GLN A 18 5.18 -14.99 -7.25
C GLN A 18 5.13 -14.73 -5.74
N GLN A 19 6.04 -13.93 -5.20
CA GLN A 19 6.08 -13.59 -3.77
C GLN A 19 4.83 -12.79 -3.34
N ILE A 20 4.30 -11.96 -4.24
CA ILE A 20 3.03 -11.25 -4.03
C ILE A 20 1.89 -12.26 -3.94
N LEU A 21 1.80 -13.18 -4.90
CA LEU A 21 0.77 -14.22 -4.93
C LEU A 21 0.85 -15.16 -3.72
N ASP A 22 2.06 -15.44 -3.22
CA ASP A 22 2.25 -16.22 -2.00
C ASP A 22 1.62 -15.53 -0.78
N ILE A 23 1.82 -14.20 -0.62
CA ILE A 23 1.17 -13.45 0.47
C ILE A 23 -0.36 -13.38 0.26
N VAL A 24 -0.83 -13.14 -0.95
CA VAL A 24 -2.27 -13.13 -1.26
C VAL A 24 -2.89 -14.47 -0.87
N LYS A 25 -2.23 -15.59 -1.19
CA LYS A 25 -2.65 -16.92 -0.81
C LYS A 25 -2.70 -17.09 0.72
N ASP A 26 -1.60 -16.72 1.43
CA ASP A 26 -1.54 -16.78 2.89
C ASP A 26 -2.72 -16.01 3.53
N LEU A 27 -3.05 -14.83 3.01
CA LEU A 27 -4.17 -14.00 3.50
C LEU A 27 -5.54 -14.64 3.24
N ILE A 28 -5.74 -15.30 2.11
CA ILE A 28 -7.00 -16.00 1.80
C ILE A 28 -7.14 -17.24 2.70
N GLU A 29 -6.08 -18.03 2.83
CA GLU A 29 -6.10 -19.26 3.65
C GLU A 29 -6.31 -18.96 5.14
N SER A 30 -5.82 -17.82 5.62
CA SER A 30 -6.05 -17.35 6.99
C SER A 30 -7.39 -16.62 7.22
N GLY A 31 -8.17 -16.39 6.15
CA GLY A 31 -9.48 -15.71 6.22
C GLY A 31 -9.42 -14.19 6.24
N HIS A 32 -8.23 -13.60 6.06
CA HIS A 32 -8.04 -12.15 6.00
C HIS A 32 -8.25 -11.54 4.61
N ALA A 33 -8.40 -12.36 3.58
CA ALA A 33 -8.75 -11.89 2.24
C ALA A 33 -9.79 -12.81 1.59
N TYR A 34 -10.46 -12.30 0.55
CA TYR A 34 -11.47 -13.03 -0.21
C TYR A 34 -11.42 -12.69 -1.70
N VAL A 35 -11.87 -13.62 -2.53
CA VAL A 35 -11.96 -13.47 -3.98
C VAL A 35 -13.35 -12.96 -4.36
N ALA A 36 -13.42 -11.81 -5.01
CA ALA A 36 -14.66 -11.26 -5.54
C ALA A 36 -15.06 -11.92 -6.87
N LYS A 37 -16.33 -11.75 -7.28
CA LYS A 37 -16.89 -12.38 -8.48
C LYS A 37 -16.19 -12.03 -9.78
N ASN A 38 -15.52 -10.87 -9.85
CA ASN A 38 -14.77 -10.40 -11.02
C ASN A 38 -13.30 -10.86 -11.05
N GLY A 39 -12.84 -11.61 -10.03
CA GLY A 39 -11.45 -12.05 -9.90
C GLY A 39 -10.54 -11.08 -9.13
N ASP A 40 -11.07 -9.96 -8.63
CA ASP A 40 -10.35 -9.13 -7.67
C ASP A 40 -10.21 -9.90 -6.34
N VAL A 41 -9.10 -9.66 -5.62
CA VAL A 41 -8.93 -10.15 -4.25
C VAL A 41 -8.83 -8.94 -3.32
N TYR A 42 -9.68 -8.92 -2.31
CA TYR A 42 -9.72 -7.85 -1.31
C TYR A 42 -9.25 -8.35 0.05
N PHE A 43 -8.51 -7.50 0.75
CA PHE A 43 -8.23 -7.67 2.17
C PHE A 43 -9.47 -7.27 2.97
N ARG A 44 -9.86 -8.12 3.93
CA ARG A 44 -11.01 -7.90 4.81
C ARG A 44 -10.57 -7.11 6.02
N VAL A 45 -10.72 -5.77 5.99
CA VAL A 45 -10.22 -4.87 7.03
C VAL A 45 -10.76 -5.21 8.41
N LYS A 46 -12.04 -5.58 8.53
CA LYS A 46 -12.67 -5.99 9.79
C LYS A 46 -12.13 -7.30 10.39
N SER A 47 -11.32 -8.05 9.65
CA SER A 47 -10.66 -9.25 10.16
C SER A 47 -9.39 -8.97 10.95
N ASP A 48 -8.86 -7.74 10.84
CA ASP A 48 -7.70 -7.28 11.60
C ASP A 48 -8.14 -6.35 12.74
N PRO A 49 -8.14 -6.83 14.00
CA PRO A 49 -8.58 -6.02 15.15
C PRO A 49 -7.63 -4.85 15.47
N GLU A 50 -6.41 -4.88 14.95
CA GLU A 50 -5.40 -3.82 15.15
C GLU A 50 -5.34 -2.81 14.00
N TYR A 51 -6.22 -2.94 12.99
CA TYR A 51 -6.22 -2.00 11.87
C TYR A 51 -6.42 -0.56 12.34
N GLY A 52 -5.54 0.33 11.89
CA GLY A 52 -5.52 1.73 12.31
C GLY A 52 -4.51 2.04 13.42
N LYS A 53 -3.70 1.07 13.85
CA LYS A 53 -2.74 1.26 14.95
C LYS A 53 -1.63 2.27 14.66
N LEU A 54 -1.23 2.43 13.40
CA LEU A 54 -0.21 3.41 12.98
C LEU A 54 -0.82 4.80 12.76
N SER A 55 -1.95 4.85 12.06
CA SER A 55 -2.63 6.09 11.69
C SER A 55 -3.48 6.67 12.81
N HIS A 56 -3.79 5.88 13.83
CA HIS A 56 -4.75 6.18 14.91
C HIS A 56 -6.17 6.46 14.40
N LEU A 57 -6.50 5.96 13.21
CA LEU A 57 -7.84 6.05 12.63
C LEU A 57 -8.72 4.92 13.17
N LYS A 58 -9.94 5.28 13.53
CA LYS A 58 -10.97 4.29 13.87
C LYS A 58 -11.77 3.91 12.63
N LEU A 59 -12.12 2.65 12.49
CA LEU A 59 -12.93 2.15 11.38
C LEU A 59 -14.27 2.90 11.24
N ASP A 60 -14.90 3.26 12.35
CA ASP A 60 -16.14 4.04 12.37
C ASP A 60 -15.98 5.43 11.72
N ASP A 61 -14.80 6.04 11.83
CA ASP A 61 -14.50 7.34 11.22
C ASP A 61 -14.35 7.19 9.70
N LEU A 62 -13.82 6.06 9.23
CA LEU A 62 -13.71 5.74 7.80
C LEU A 62 -15.08 5.51 7.16
N GLU A 63 -16.01 4.84 7.86
CA GLU A 63 -17.38 4.62 7.39
C GLU A 63 -18.16 5.92 7.25
N SER A 64 -17.96 6.88 8.15
CA SER A 64 -18.65 8.18 8.13
C SER A 64 -18.17 9.09 6.99
N GLY A 65 -16.86 9.07 6.69
CA GLY A 65 -16.27 9.86 5.61
C GLY A 65 -16.55 9.35 4.19
N ASN A 66 -16.83 8.06 4.05
CA ASN A 66 -17.04 7.41 2.75
C ASN A 66 -18.50 7.43 2.26
N ARG A 67 -19.45 7.97 3.00
CA ARG A 67 -20.87 8.01 2.58
C ARG A 67 -21.10 8.77 1.28
N GLU A 68 -20.27 9.77 0.97
CA GLU A 68 -20.38 10.53 -0.28
C GLU A 68 -19.71 9.86 -1.49
N LEU A 69 -18.81 8.89 -1.29
CA LEU A 69 -18.09 8.16 -2.35
C LEU A 69 -18.78 6.85 -2.76
N ARG A 70 -19.88 6.47 -2.15
CA ARG A 70 -20.61 5.20 -2.35
C ARG A 70 -21.31 5.02 -3.71
N SER A 71 -21.03 5.82 -4.71
CA SER A 71 -21.76 5.76 -6.00
C SER A 71 -21.00 5.09 -7.14
N ARG A 72 -19.96 4.31 -6.88
CA ARG A 72 -19.21 3.64 -7.96
C ARG A 72 -19.38 2.13 -7.92
N MET A 73 -19.59 1.53 -9.12
CA MET A 73 -19.78 0.09 -9.35
C MET A 73 -18.71 -0.84 -8.74
N GLU A 74 -17.58 -0.32 -8.25
CA GLU A 74 -16.56 -1.09 -7.55
C GLU A 74 -16.97 -1.43 -6.11
N ASP A 75 -17.89 -0.68 -5.49
CA ASP A 75 -18.34 -0.91 -4.11
C ASP A 75 -19.25 -2.15 -3.98
N ASP A 76 -19.95 -2.56 -5.06
CA ASP A 76 -20.83 -3.74 -5.05
C ASP A 76 -20.06 -5.09 -4.99
N LEU A 77 -18.74 -5.05 -5.19
CA LEU A 77 -17.87 -6.24 -5.15
C LEU A 77 -17.19 -6.47 -3.81
N LYS A 78 -17.19 -5.47 -2.94
CA LYS A 78 -16.58 -5.54 -1.62
C LYS A 78 -17.59 -5.99 -0.56
N GLU A 79 -17.12 -6.78 0.41
CA GLU A 79 -17.91 -7.12 1.60
C GLU A 79 -18.07 -5.89 2.51
N ASP A 80 -17.04 -5.04 2.58
CA ASP A 80 -17.04 -3.80 3.33
C ASP A 80 -16.38 -2.66 2.52
N PRO A 81 -16.89 -1.41 2.59
CA PRO A 81 -16.30 -0.27 1.89
C PRO A 81 -14.84 0.02 2.26
N ALA A 82 -14.41 -0.34 3.47
CA ALA A 82 -13.04 -0.17 3.94
C ALA A 82 -12.06 -1.20 3.34
N ASP A 83 -12.57 -2.31 2.78
CA ASP A 83 -11.72 -3.34 2.20
C ASP A 83 -10.92 -2.80 1.02
N PHE A 84 -9.69 -3.25 0.88
CA PHE A 84 -8.80 -2.77 -0.16
C PHE A 84 -8.22 -3.92 -1.01
N ALA A 85 -7.95 -3.63 -2.28
CA ALA A 85 -7.50 -4.65 -3.21
C ALA A 85 -6.04 -5.06 -2.95
N VAL A 86 -5.79 -6.35 -2.82
CA VAL A 86 -4.46 -6.97 -2.80
C VAL A 86 -4.08 -7.57 -4.16
N TRP A 87 -5.08 -7.97 -4.96
CA TRP A 87 -4.94 -8.37 -6.35
C TRP A 87 -6.11 -7.83 -7.16
N LYS A 88 -5.85 -7.29 -8.35
CA LYS A 88 -6.90 -6.74 -9.24
C LYS A 88 -6.95 -7.52 -10.54
N ALA A 89 -8.13 -7.91 -10.94
CA ALA A 89 -8.38 -8.51 -12.25
C ALA A 89 -7.95 -7.55 -13.36
N ALA A 90 -7.31 -8.06 -14.39
CA ALA A 90 -6.79 -7.27 -15.48
C ALA A 90 -7.90 -6.62 -16.32
N LYS A 91 -7.70 -5.36 -16.66
CA LYS A 91 -8.50 -4.65 -17.67
C LYS A 91 -7.78 -4.71 -19.02
N PRO A 92 -8.50 -4.64 -20.15
CA PRO A 92 -7.89 -4.62 -21.46
C PRO A 92 -6.81 -3.54 -21.60
N GLY A 93 -5.59 -3.94 -22.02
CA GLY A 93 -4.46 -3.03 -22.22
C GLY A 93 -3.61 -2.76 -20.97
N GLU A 94 -3.97 -3.30 -19.80
CA GLU A 94 -3.13 -3.23 -18.59
C GLU A 94 -2.10 -4.37 -18.58
N PRO A 95 -0.90 -4.14 -18.02
CA PRO A 95 0.01 -5.22 -17.67
C PRO A 95 -0.67 -6.22 -16.74
N ALA A 96 -0.52 -7.51 -17.03
CA ALA A 96 -1.19 -8.55 -16.25
C ALA A 96 -0.34 -9.82 -16.18
N TRP A 97 -0.53 -10.57 -15.11
CA TRP A 97 0.12 -11.84 -14.84
C TRP A 97 -0.91 -12.91 -14.52
N GLU A 98 -0.57 -14.15 -14.82
CA GLU A 98 -1.39 -15.30 -14.44
C GLU A 98 -1.41 -15.48 -12.93
N SER A 99 -2.58 -15.82 -12.40
CA SER A 99 -2.76 -16.14 -10.99
C SER A 99 -3.85 -17.21 -10.83
N PRO A 100 -3.96 -17.85 -9.64
CA PRO A 100 -5.07 -18.74 -9.32
C PRO A 100 -6.45 -18.06 -9.39
N TYR A 101 -6.47 -16.74 -9.39
CA TYR A 101 -7.69 -15.90 -9.41
C TYR A 101 -8.01 -15.35 -10.81
N GLY A 102 -7.21 -15.73 -11.82
CA GLY A 102 -7.28 -15.24 -13.20
C GLY A 102 -6.16 -14.27 -13.54
N MET A 103 -6.20 -13.73 -14.76
CA MET A 103 -5.27 -12.69 -15.20
C MET A 103 -5.47 -11.42 -14.39
N GLY A 104 -4.40 -10.89 -13.81
CA GLY A 104 -4.50 -9.72 -12.95
C GLY A 104 -3.17 -9.06 -12.65
N ARG A 105 -3.20 -8.11 -11.75
CA ARG A 105 -2.04 -7.34 -11.28
C ARG A 105 -2.09 -7.11 -9.78
N PRO A 106 -0.97 -6.87 -9.13
CA PRO A 106 -0.92 -6.51 -7.71
C PRO A 106 -1.77 -5.27 -7.37
N GLY A 107 -2.36 -5.27 -6.18
CA GLY A 107 -2.74 -4.04 -5.51
C GLY A 107 -1.49 -3.23 -5.14
N TRP A 108 -1.65 -1.93 -4.93
CA TRP A 108 -0.49 -1.05 -4.65
C TRP A 108 0.27 -1.45 -3.37
N HIS A 109 -0.45 -1.77 -2.29
CA HIS A 109 0.16 -1.97 -0.98
C HIS A 109 0.90 -3.31 -0.85
N ILE A 110 0.40 -4.35 -1.53
CA ILE A 110 0.96 -5.71 -1.44
C ILE A 110 2.36 -5.82 -2.07
N GLU A 111 2.69 -4.94 -3.01
CA GLU A 111 4.00 -4.89 -3.64
C GLU A 111 5.11 -4.67 -2.60
N CYS A 112 4.93 -3.67 -1.74
CA CYS A 112 5.90 -3.34 -0.69
C CYS A 112 5.96 -4.43 0.38
N SER A 113 4.82 -4.98 0.81
CA SER A 113 4.78 -6.10 1.77
C SER A 113 5.57 -7.31 1.27
N ALA A 114 5.39 -7.68 -0.01
CA ALA A 114 6.07 -8.82 -0.59
C ALA A 114 7.58 -8.59 -0.79
N MET A 115 7.95 -7.41 -1.30
CA MET A 115 9.36 -7.06 -1.48
C MET A 115 10.10 -6.95 -0.14
N SER A 116 9.47 -6.35 0.87
CA SER A 116 10.04 -6.28 2.22
C SER A 116 10.23 -7.66 2.83
N ARG A 117 9.22 -8.54 2.78
CA ARG A 117 9.32 -9.93 3.25
C ARG A 117 10.46 -10.68 2.55
N THR A 118 10.62 -10.48 1.25
CA THR A 118 11.63 -11.18 0.45
C THR A 118 13.05 -10.76 0.78
N HIS A 119 13.29 -9.46 0.94
CA HIS A 119 14.66 -8.93 1.07
C HIS A 119 15.10 -8.63 2.50
N LEU A 120 14.15 -8.37 3.40
CA LEU A 120 14.41 -7.94 4.77
C LEU A 120 13.85 -8.90 5.83
N GLY A 121 13.00 -9.86 5.41
CA GLY A 121 12.35 -10.82 6.31
C GLY A 121 10.97 -10.37 6.77
N LYS A 122 10.37 -11.16 7.68
CA LYS A 122 8.99 -10.95 8.14
C LYS A 122 8.84 -9.70 9.01
N THR A 123 9.87 -9.35 9.77
CA THR A 123 9.94 -8.15 10.61
C THR A 123 11.13 -7.32 10.16
N ILE A 124 10.90 -6.07 9.84
CA ILE A 124 11.95 -5.11 9.44
C ILE A 124 12.30 -4.18 10.59
N ASP A 125 13.53 -3.65 10.62
CA ASP A 125 13.95 -2.79 11.73
C ASP A 125 13.33 -1.40 11.63
N LEU A 126 13.35 -0.78 10.44
CA LEU A 126 12.90 0.58 10.21
C LEU A 126 12.16 0.69 8.88
N HIS A 127 10.92 1.21 8.91
CA HIS A 127 10.15 1.57 7.72
C HIS A 127 10.00 3.09 7.64
N CYS A 128 10.31 3.64 6.47
CA CYS A 128 10.33 5.09 6.27
C CYS A 128 9.45 5.50 5.08
N GLY A 129 8.90 6.73 5.15
CA GLY A 129 8.18 7.32 4.03
C GLY A 129 7.72 8.74 4.29
N GLY A 130 6.95 9.30 3.37
CA GLY A 130 6.26 10.57 3.58
C GLY A 130 5.07 10.40 4.53
N GLN A 131 4.70 11.45 5.24
CA GLN A 131 3.53 11.41 6.14
C GLN A 131 2.21 11.11 5.42
N ASP A 132 2.13 11.35 4.13
CA ASP A 132 0.97 11.00 3.29
C ASP A 132 0.83 9.50 3.04
N LEU A 133 1.87 8.72 3.30
CA LEU A 133 1.86 7.27 3.21
C LEU A 133 1.38 6.59 4.50
N ILE A 134 1.33 7.30 5.64
CA ILE A 134 0.83 6.72 6.90
C ILE A 134 -0.51 6.02 6.66
N PHE A 135 -1.43 6.73 6.02
CA PHE A 135 -2.72 6.19 5.62
C PHE A 135 -3.05 6.58 4.18
N PRO A 136 -3.51 5.64 3.35
CA PRO A 136 -3.76 4.22 3.70
C PRO A 136 -2.56 3.29 3.50
N HIS A 137 -1.44 3.72 2.89
CA HIS A 137 -0.43 2.82 2.35
C HIS A 137 0.28 1.98 3.44
N HIS A 138 0.92 2.63 4.42
CA HIS A 138 1.66 1.93 5.46
C HIS A 138 0.74 1.16 6.42
N GLU A 139 -0.45 1.68 6.71
CA GLU A 139 -1.46 0.95 7.49
C GLU A 139 -1.85 -0.36 6.79
N ASN A 140 -2.06 -0.30 5.47
CA ASN A 140 -2.40 -1.49 4.68
C ASN A 140 -1.22 -2.46 4.56
N GLU A 141 0.03 -1.97 4.52
CA GLU A 141 1.21 -2.83 4.57
C GLU A 141 1.32 -3.59 5.90
N ILE A 142 1.02 -2.91 7.03
CA ILE A 142 0.97 -3.55 8.35
C ILE A 142 -0.06 -4.67 8.34
N ALA A 143 -1.31 -4.36 7.98
CA ALA A 143 -2.40 -5.32 7.97
C ALA A 143 -2.06 -6.55 7.11
N GLN A 144 -1.59 -6.36 5.89
CA GLN A 144 -1.18 -7.46 5.01
C GLN A 144 -0.05 -8.29 5.59
N SER A 145 1.01 -7.62 6.04
CA SER A 145 2.23 -8.31 6.49
C SER A 145 2.01 -9.06 7.80
N GLU A 146 1.33 -8.45 8.76
CA GLU A 146 1.11 -9.06 10.07
C GLU A 146 0.10 -10.19 10.02
N CYS A 147 -1.00 -10.02 9.29
CA CYS A 147 -1.97 -11.09 9.09
C CYS A 147 -1.40 -12.30 8.32
N ALA A 148 -0.51 -12.05 7.34
CA ALA A 148 0.13 -13.14 6.59
C ALA A 148 1.29 -13.81 7.35
N ASN A 149 2.02 -13.06 8.18
CA ASN A 149 3.25 -13.55 8.82
C ASN A 149 3.06 -13.96 10.28
N GLY A 150 2.00 -13.50 10.95
CA GLY A 150 1.74 -13.73 12.38
C GLY A 150 2.75 -13.06 13.33
N CYS A 151 3.37 -11.97 12.89
CA CYS A 151 4.34 -11.21 13.68
C CYS A 151 4.39 -9.75 13.25
N GLU A 152 4.93 -8.88 14.11
CA GLU A 152 5.10 -7.46 13.85
C GLU A 152 5.84 -7.20 12.53
N PHE A 153 5.33 -6.28 11.72
CA PHE A 153 5.90 -5.94 10.42
C PHE A 153 7.14 -5.06 10.53
N ALA A 154 7.09 -3.97 11.30
CA ALA A 154 8.20 -3.04 11.45
C ALA A 154 8.34 -2.57 12.89
N ARG A 155 9.58 -2.61 13.41
CA ARG A 155 9.90 -2.20 14.79
C ARG A 155 9.82 -0.70 14.98
N TYR A 156 10.24 0.06 13.97
CA TYR A 156 10.26 1.52 14.00
C TYR A 156 9.69 2.11 12.71
N TRP A 157 8.99 3.22 12.86
CA TRP A 157 8.41 3.99 11.77
C TRP A 157 8.97 5.39 11.75
N MET A 158 9.33 5.90 10.58
CA MET A 158 9.82 7.26 10.42
C MET A 158 9.13 7.93 9.23
N HIS A 159 8.46 9.06 9.49
CA HIS A 159 7.76 9.81 8.45
C HIS A 159 8.28 11.24 8.39
N ASN A 160 8.65 11.67 7.18
CA ASN A 160 8.98 13.07 6.93
C ASN A 160 7.72 13.86 6.55
N GLY A 161 7.70 15.12 6.99
CA GLY A 161 6.65 16.06 6.60
C GLY A 161 6.72 16.47 5.13
N PHE A 162 5.74 17.24 4.67
CA PHE A 162 5.76 17.82 3.34
C PHE A 162 6.78 18.94 3.24
N ILE A 163 7.38 19.09 2.05
CA ILE A 163 8.11 20.30 1.71
C ILE A 163 7.08 21.39 1.42
N ASN A 164 7.20 22.51 2.13
CA ASN A 164 6.34 23.67 1.97
C ASN A 164 7.10 24.80 1.29
N VAL A 165 6.39 25.54 0.44
CA VAL A 165 6.84 26.78 -0.18
C VAL A 165 5.80 27.85 0.20
N ASP A 166 6.23 28.93 0.84
CA ASP A 166 5.35 30.00 1.33
C ASP A 166 4.17 29.48 2.16
N ASN A 167 4.43 28.57 3.11
CA ASN A 167 3.45 27.89 3.95
C ASN A 167 2.41 27.03 3.21
N GLN A 168 2.63 26.73 1.94
CA GLN A 168 1.78 25.82 1.17
C GLN A 168 2.56 24.54 0.79
N LYS A 169 1.89 23.40 0.82
CA LYS A 169 2.48 22.13 0.36
C LYS A 169 3.01 22.28 -1.06
N MET A 170 4.27 21.94 -1.29
CA MET A 170 4.85 21.95 -2.64
C MET A 170 4.16 20.90 -3.52
N SER A 171 3.58 21.33 -4.63
CA SER A 171 2.95 20.43 -5.60
C SER A 171 3.00 20.98 -7.02
N LYS A 172 2.96 20.09 -8.01
CA LYS A 172 2.92 20.48 -9.43
C LYS A 172 1.63 21.24 -9.78
N SER A 173 0.51 20.86 -9.18
CA SER A 173 -0.79 21.49 -9.42
C SER A 173 -0.90 22.92 -8.90
N LEU A 174 -0.11 23.27 -7.89
CA LEU A 174 -0.03 24.61 -7.33
C LEU A 174 1.04 25.49 -7.99
N HIS A 175 1.77 24.95 -8.97
CA HIS A 175 2.86 25.64 -9.68
C HIS A 175 3.96 26.21 -8.75
N ASN A 176 4.09 25.68 -7.54
CA ASN A 176 5.13 26.03 -6.57
C ASN A 176 6.19 24.92 -6.42
N PHE A 177 6.37 24.11 -7.46
CA PHE A 177 7.27 22.96 -7.46
C PHE A 177 8.66 23.36 -7.91
N PHE A 178 9.68 23.06 -7.08
CA PHE A 178 11.09 23.21 -7.38
C PHE A 178 11.77 21.86 -7.43
N THR A 179 12.62 21.65 -8.42
CA THR A 179 13.49 20.46 -8.45
C THR A 179 14.70 20.67 -7.55
N VAL A 180 15.33 19.55 -7.13
CA VAL A 180 16.61 19.61 -6.39
C VAL A 180 17.66 20.42 -7.17
N ARG A 181 17.64 20.35 -8.51
CA ARG A 181 18.54 21.11 -9.36
C ARG A 181 18.27 22.61 -9.30
N ASP A 182 17.00 23.01 -9.31
CA ASP A 182 16.64 24.43 -9.21
C ASP A 182 17.14 25.00 -7.89
N VAL A 183 16.91 24.29 -6.77
CA VAL A 183 17.41 24.72 -5.46
C VAL A 183 18.94 24.77 -5.44
N ALA A 184 19.64 23.74 -5.95
CA ALA A 184 21.10 23.72 -5.97
C ALA A 184 21.73 24.79 -6.88
N ASN A 185 20.99 25.36 -7.82
CA ASN A 185 21.46 26.48 -8.65
C ASN A 185 21.23 27.85 -8.02
N LEU A 186 20.39 27.91 -6.98
CA LEU A 186 20.07 29.16 -6.24
C LEU A 186 20.95 29.35 -5.02
N TYR A 187 21.49 28.28 -4.45
CA TYR A 187 22.27 28.22 -3.22
C TYR A 187 23.56 27.39 -3.45
#